data_99fb9e9d1419d7aacbd7cf74604810b0
#
_entry.id   99fb9e9d1419d7aacbd7cf74604810b0
#
_cell.length_a   1.000
_cell.length_b   1.000
_cell.length_c   1.000
_cell.angle_alpha   90.00
_cell.angle_beta   90.00
_cell.angle_gamma   90.00
#
_symmetry.space_group_name_H-M   'P 1'
#
loop_
_entity.id
_entity.type
_entity.pdbx_description
1 polymer ?
#
loop_
_entity_poly.entity_id
_entity_poly.type
_entity_poly.pdbx_seq_one_letter_code
_entity_poly.pdbx_strand_id
1 'polypeptide(L)'
;MTALVGAGGKTTLMYALARRMADAGRRVVCTTTTKIFPPEDGLPVVLLEGAADPVAAVHDALSAAPCVVAAGRPLPDVRKLDGVSPRMLAVLSTALPEALFLVEADGAARKPLKAPAAHEPVLPEPLGCCVAVVGLDSVGQPLDDGHVHRSALVCAAAGQEPGSPVTPATLACLVEHPEGLFRNCPAGCRRLVFANKGDGPGALDAASEAAALSRSVAWFAGSAAQGWCVPLTAGAQRALGMEPFRDLPC
;
A
#
# COMPACT_ATOMS: atom_id res chain seq x y z
N MET A 1 6.57 -2.24 -11.19
CA MET A 1 6.41 -1.66 -9.83
C MET A 1 5.07 -2.07 -9.24
N THR A 2 4.99 -2.14 -7.90
CA THR A 2 3.74 -2.36 -7.13
C THR A 2 3.50 -1.15 -6.24
N ALA A 3 2.34 -0.50 -6.37
CA ALA A 3 1.94 0.62 -5.52
C ALA A 3 1.04 0.15 -4.37
N LEU A 4 1.23 0.74 -3.18
CA LEU A 4 0.34 0.58 -2.04
C LEU A 4 -0.40 1.91 -1.81
N VAL A 5 -1.72 1.85 -1.80
CA VAL A 5 -2.62 3.00 -1.62
C VAL A 5 -3.59 2.78 -0.47
N GLY A 6 -4.34 3.79 -0.05
CA GLY A 6 -5.34 3.67 1.01
C GLY A 6 -4.78 3.92 2.41
N ALA A 7 -5.25 3.19 3.42
CA ALA A 7 -4.93 3.43 4.83
C ALA A 7 -4.93 2.13 5.66
N GLY A 8 -4.53 2.20 6.93
CA GLY A 8 -4.61 1.04 7.82
C GLY A 8 -3.39 0.13 7.81
N GLY A 9 -2.19 0.66 7.47
CA GLY A 9 -0.94 -0.08 7.63
C GLY A 9 -0.16 -0.36 6.35
N LYS A 10 -0.22 0.54 5.34
CA LYS A 10 0.57 0.44 4.10
C LYS A 10 2.06 0.24 4.34
N THR A 11 2.66 1.07 5.17
CA THR A 11 4.10 1.01 5.48
C THR A 11 4.48 -0.34 6.10
N THR A 12 3.67 -0.83 7.04
CA THR A 12 3.86 -2.14 7.67
C THR A 12 3.76 -3.26 6.64
N LEU A 13 2.74 -3.22 5.77
CA LEU A 13 2.58 -4.20 4.69
C LEU A 13 3.74 -4.15 3.70
N MET A 14 4.17 -2.95 3.31
CA MET A 14 5.30 -2.77 2.40
C MET A 14 6.57 -3.43 2.94
N TYR A 15 6.92 -3.18 4.19
CA TYR A 15 8.12 -3.77 4.79
C TYR A 15 7.95 -5.28 5.05
N ALA A 16 6.76 -5.76 5.40
CA ALA A 16 6.49 -7.19 5.54
C ALA A 16 6.67 -7.93 4.21
N LEU A 17 6.11 -7.39 3.12
CA LEU A 17 6.29 -7.91 1.77
C LEU A 17 7.76 -7.89 1.35
N ALA A 18 8.45 -6.76 1.59
CA ALA A 18 9.84 -6.60 1.20
C ALA A 18 10.76 -7.64 1.86
N ARG A 19 10.59 -7.89 3.16
CA ARG A 19 11.35 -8.92 3.87
C ARG A 19 11.10 -10.31 3.29
N ARG A 20 9.83 -10.66 3.10
CA ARG A 20 9.45 -11.95 2.50
C ARG A 20 10.07 -12.16 1.12
N MET A 21 10.01 -11.14 0.27
CA MET A 21 10.61 -11.20 -1.06
C MET A 21 12.13 -11.29 -0.98
N ALA A 22 12.76 -10.57 -0.04
CA ALA A 22 14.19 -10.65 0.20
C ALA A 22 14.62 -12.05 0.70
N ASP A 23 13.85 -12.64 1.62
CA ASP A 23 14.06 -14.01 2.11
C ASP A 23 13.92 -15.06 1.00
N ALA A 24 13.06 -14.77 0.01
CA ALA A 24 12.91 -15.59 -1.21
C ALA A 24 14.00 -15.28 -2.27
N GLY A 25 15.05 -14.55 -1.92
CA GLY A 25 16.18 -14.24 -2.80
C GLY A 25 15.95 -13.12 -3.81
N ARG A 26 14.87 -12.32 -3.65
CA ARG A 26 14.59 -11.18 -4.54
C ARG A 26 15.27 -9.90 -4.04
N ARG A 27 15.67 -9.05 -4.98
CA ARG A 27 16.12 -7.69 -4.67
C ARG A 27 14.93 -6.75 -4.61
N VAL A 28 14.79 -5.98 -3.51
CA VAL A 28 13.62 -5.15 -3.27
C VAL A 28 14.00 -3.72 -2.93
N VAL A 29 13.35 -2.79 -3.59
CA VAL A 29 13.40 -1.35 -3.29
C VAL A 29 12.06 -0.92 -2.70
N CYS A 30 12.04 -0.58 -1.43
CA CYS A 30 10.93 0.11 -0.79
C CYS A 30 11.07 1.61 -1.01
N THR A 31 9.99 2.30 -1.32
CA THR A 31 10.00 3.75 -1.54
C THR A 31 8.63 4.37 -1.35
N THR A 32 8.53 5.67 -1.52
CA THR A 32 7.27 6.41 -1.49
C THR A 32 7.29 7.57 -2.48
N THR A 33 6.13 7.93 -3.00
CA THR A 33 5.93 9.18 -3.77
C THR A 33 5.45 10.33 -2.89
N THR A 34 5.27 10.11 -1.59
CA THR A 34 4.80 11.11 -0.62
C THR A 34 5.79 11.25 0.54
N LYS A 35 5.44 10.84 1.74
CA LYS A 35 6.31 10.88 2.92
C LYS A 35 6.14 9.60 3.73
N ILE A 36 7.25 8.95 4.07
CA ILE A 36 7.25 7.69 4.82
C ILE A 36 8.05 7.82 6.11
N PHE A 37 7.69 7.05 7.13
CA PHE A 37 8.58 6.87 8.28
C PHE A 37 9.79 6.02 7.89
N PRO A 38 10.99 6.34 8.40
CA PRO A 38 12.14 5.47 8.20
C PRO A 38 11.87 4.07 8.77
N PRO A 39 12.52 3.03 8.23
CA PRO A 39 12.39 1.69 8.76
C PRO A 39 12.94 1.60 10.18
N GLU A 40 12.20 0.92 11.07
CA GLU A 40 12.61 0.76 12.48
C GLU A 40 13.64 -0.37 12.69
N ASP A 41 13.77 -1.26 11.72
CA ASP A 41 14.55 -2.50 11.78
C ASP A 41 15.91 -2.44 11.08
N GLY A 42 16.41 -1.23 10.82
CA GLY A 42 17.76 -1.04 10.30
C GLY A 42 17.95 -1.37 8.82
N LEU A 43 16.87 -1.45 8.02
CA LEU A 43 17.01 -1.54 6.56
C LEU A 43 17.82 -0.35 6.03
N PRO A 44 18.79 -0.56 5.11
CA PRO A 44 19.57 0.51 4.53
C PRO A 44 18.68 1.56 3.86
N VAL A 45 18.94 2.83 4.15
CA VAL A 45 18.26 3.97 3.51
C VAL A 45 19.22 4.64 2.54
N VAL A 46 18.81 4.73 1.28
CA VAL A 46 19.53 5.41 0.19
C VAL A 46 18.86 6.74 -0.07
N LEU A 47 19.57 7.84 0.16
CA LEU A 47 19.09 9.18 -0.11
C LEU A 47 19.46 9.59 -1.53
N LEU A 48 18.48 9.95 -2.33
CA LEU A 48 18.66 10.24 -3.76
C LEU A 48 18.90 11.72 -4.05
N GLU A 49 18.41 12.61 -3.19
CA GLU A 49 18.63 14.04 -3.33
C GLU A 49 20.09 14.37 -3.01
N GLY A 50 20.79 14.98 -3.96
CA GLY A 50 22.22 15.27 -3.85
C GLY A 50 23.16 14.11 -4.21
N ALA A 51 22.64 12.92 -4.53
CA ALA A 51 23.46 11.83 -5.04
C ALA A 51 23.98 12.17 -6.45
N ALA A 52 25.27 11.96 -6.68
CA ALA A 52 25.91 12.21 -7.99
C ALA A 52 25.33 11.26 -9.05
N ASP A 53 25.07 10.00 -8.67
CA ASP A 53 24.40 8.99 -9.49
C ASP A 53 23.39 8.21 -8.60
N PRO A 54 22.10 8.57 -8.64
CA PRO A 54 21.07 7.88 -7.88
C PRO A 54 20.91 6.39 -8.23
N VAL A 55 21.14 6.02 -9.50
CA VAL A 55 21.03 4.62 -9.95
C VAL A 55 22.16 3.79 -9.36
N ALA A 56 23.40 4.26 -9.46
CA ALA A 56 24.55 3.60 -8.88
C ALA A 56 24.39 3.45 -7.35
N ALA A 57 23.91 4.50 -6.67
CA ALA A 57 23.71 4.46 -5.21
C ALA A 57 22.72 3.36 -4.79
N VAL A 58 21.61 3.19 -5.50
CA VAL A 58 20.63 2.12 -5.22
C VAL A 58 21.18 0.75 -5.59
N HIS A 59 21.87 0.63 -6.74
CA HIS A 59 22.50 -0.61 -7.18
C HIS A 59 23.54 -1.13 -6.17
N ASP A 60 24.43 -0.25 -5.70
CA ASP A 60 25.48 -0.60 -4.74
C ASP A 60 24.89 -1.02 -3.40
N ALA A 61 23.85 -0.31 -2.93
CA ALA A 61 23.13 -0.68 -1.72
C ALA A 61 22.44 -2.06 -1.86
N LEU A 62 21.81 -2.35 -3.01
CA LEU A 62 21.22 -3.66 -3.31
C LEU A 62 22.26 -4.77 -3.47
N SER A 63 23.49 -4.44 -3.78
CA SER A 63 24.59 -5.40 -3.81
C SER A 63 25.05 -5.81 -2.40
N ALA A 64 24.88 -4.91 -1.41
CA ALA A 64 25.21 -5.14 -0.01
C ALA A 64 24.04 -5.73 0.81
N ALA A 65 22.79 -5.43 0.43
CA ALA A 65 21.59 -5.90 1.13
C ALA A 65 20.46 -6.21 0.15
N PRO A 66 19.70 -7.31 0.32
CA PRO A 66 18.65 -7.70 -0.61
C PRO A 66 17.43 -6.75 -0.61
N CYS A 67 17.28 -5.94 0.45
CA CYS A 67 16.21 -4.95 0.58
C CYS A 67 16.76 -3.61 1.03
N VAL A 68 16.35 -2.54 0.34
CA VAL A 68 16.74 -1.16 0.66
C VAL A 68 15.54 -0.22 0.62
N VAL A 69 15.65 0.92 1.31
CA VAL A 69 14.67 2.01 1.22
C VAL A 69 15.27 3.16 0.43
N ALA A 70 14.71 3.49 -0.74
CA ALA A 70 15.10 4.66 -1.51
C ALA A 70 14.17 5.84 -1.17
N ALA A 71 14.74 6.98 -0.84
CA ALA A 71 14.01 8.19 -0.46
C ALA A 71 14.66 9.45 -1.03
N GLY A 72 13.92 10.55 -1.11
CA GLY A 72 14.45 11.83 -1.56
C GLY A 72 15.48 12.36 -0.57
N ARG A 73 15.01 12.83 0.57
CA ARG A 73 15.84 13.39 1.67
C ARG A 73 15.19 13.12 3.03
N PRO A 74 15.94 13.26 4.13
CA PRO A 74 15.34 13.25 5.45
C PRO A 74 14.54 14.55 5.71
N LEU A 75 13.45 14.43 6.45
CA LEU A 75 12.61 15.53 6.93
C LEU A 75 12.62 15.52 8.47
N PRO A 76 13.64 16.14 9.12
CA PRO A 76 13.86 16.03 10.57
C PRO A 76 12.65 16.49 11.40
N ASP A 77 12.02 17.61 11.00
CA ASP A 77 10.90 18.24 11.74
C ASP A 77 9.70 17.30 11.92
N VAL A 78 9.50 16.38 10.99
CA VAL A 78 8.39 15.40 11.02
C VAL A 78 8.87 13.97 11.20
N ARG A 79 10.19 13.75 11.37
CA ARG A 79 10.84 12.43 11.49
C ARG A 79 10.45 11.48 10.36
N LYS A 80 10.42 11.99 9.13
CA LYS A 80 10.07 11.23 7.92
C LYS A 80 11.16 11.35 6.86
N LEU A 81 11.05 10.48 5.87
CA LEU A 81 11.77 10.55 4.60
C LEU A 81 10.83 11.15 3.55
N ASP A 82 11.35 12.04 2.71
CA ASP A 82 10.62 12.63 1.60
C ASP A 82 10.49 11.64 0.44
N GLY A 83 9.46 11.82 -0.38
CA GLY A 83 9.17 10.94 -1.50
C GLY A 83 10.15 11.08 -2.66
N VAL A 84 10.15 10.05 -3.49
CA VAL A 84 10.86 10.00 -4.77
C VAL A 84 9.87 10.34 -5.88
N SER A 85 10.24 11.21 -6.81
CA SER A 85 9.35 11.58 -7.91
C SER A 85 9.01 10.39 -8.81
N PRO A 86 7.79 10.31 -9.39
CA PRO A 86 7.44 9.25 -10.34
C PRO A 86 8.43 9.11 -11.50
N ARG A 87 8.97 10.23 -11.98
CA ARG A 87 10.00 10.25 -13.03
C ARG A 87 11.30 9.54 -12.58
N MET A 88 11.76 9.79 -11.38
CA MET A 88 12.95 9.13 -10.84
C MET A 88 12.68 7.63 -10.63
N LEU A 89 11.49 7.26 -10.17
CA LEU A 89 11.10 5.85 -10.03
C LEU A 89 11.09 5.12 -11.39
N ALA A 90 10.66 5.78 -12.45
CA ALA A 90 10.73 5.23 -13.80
C ALA A 90 12.19 5.00 -14.25
N VAL A 91 13.10 5.94 -13.97
CA VAL A 91 14.52 5.80 -14.25
C VAL A 91 15.12 4.62 -13.48
N LEU A 92 14.90 4.57 -12.17
CA LEU A 92 15.42 3.49 -11.32
C LEU A 92 14.89 2.11 -11.76
N SER A 93 13.59 1.98 -12.02
CA SER A 93 13.01 0.69 -12.39
C SER A 93 13.43 0.22 -13.79
N THR A 94 13.77 1.14 -14.69
CA THR A 94 14.31 0.80 -16.00
C THR A 94 15.77 0.36 -15.89
N ALA A 95 16.56 1.03 -15.05
CA ALA A 95 17.97 0.72 -14.86
C ALA A 95 18.21 -0.54 -13.99
N LEU A 96 17.25 -0.91 -13.14
CA LEU A 96 17.33 -2.04 -12.21
C LEU A 96 16.17 -3.03 -12.46
N PRO A 97 16.09 -3.66 -13.64
CA PRO A 97 14.94 -4.49 -14.03
C PRO A 97 14.74 -5.76 -13.20
N GLU A 98 15.80 -6.23 -12.52
CA GLU A 98 15.75 -7.38 -11.61
C GLU A 98 15.21 -7.02 -10.22
N ALA A 99 15.13 -5.73 -9.87
CA ALA A 99 14.63 -5.29 -8.58
C ALA A 99 13.10 -5.12 -8.58
N LEU A 100 12.47 -5.56 -7.51
CA LEU A 100 11.06 -5.32 -7.24
C LEU A 100 10.90 -3.98 -6.52
N PHE A 101 10.04 -3.12 -7.03
CA PHE A 101 9.74 -1.82 -6.41
C PHE A 101 8.40 -1.88 -5.70
N LEU A 102 8.40 -1.63 -4.39
CA LEU A 102 7.21 -1.45 -3.55
C LEU A 102 7.10 0.03 -3.19
N VAL A 103 6.01 0.68 -3.60
CA VAL A 103 5.86 2.14 -3.55
C VAL A 103 4.64 2.53 -2.72
N GLU A 104 4.83 3.19 -1.58
CA GLU A 104 3.71 3.83 -0.87
C GLU A 104 3.32 5.11 -1.60
N ALA A 105 2.11 5.15 -2.19
CA ALA A 105 1.73 6.18 -3.17
C ALA A 105 0.80 7.26 -2.62
N ASP A 106 0.42 7.22 -1.35
CA ASP A 106 -0.42 8.23 -0.71
C ASP A 106 -0.25 8.31 0.81
N GLY A 107 -0.61 9.46 1.40
CA GLY A 107 -0.66 9.66 2.85
C GLY A 107 -2.01 9.22 3.46
N ALA A 108 -2.02 8.80 4.72
CA ALA A 108 -3.23 8.36 5.44
C ALA A 108 -3.39 8.95 6.84
N ALA A 109 -2.54 9.90 7.24
CA ALA A 109 -2.56 10.53 8.57
C ALA A 109 -2.68 9.53 9.75
N ARG A 110 -2.13 8.33 9.60
CA ARG A 110 -2.23 7.19 10.56
C ARG A 110 -3.65 6.68 10.82
N LYS A 111 -4.63 7.05 9.99
CA LYS A 111 -6.00 6.55 10.10
C LYS A 111 -6.13 5.16 9.49
N PRO A 112 -7.10 4.34 9.95
CA PRO A 112 -7.33 3.00 9.43
C PRO A 112 -8.03 3.00 8.06
N LEU A 113 -8.75 4.06 7.71
CA LEU A 113 -9.49 4.21 6.46
C LEU A 113 -9.31 5.62 5.89
N LYS A 114 -9.41 5.76 4.56
CA LYS A 114 -9.36 7.06 3.86
C LYS A 114 -10.10 7.01 2.52
N ALA A 115 -10.44 8.18 1.99
CA ALA A 115 -10.62 8.40 0.56
C ALA A 115 -9.47 9.26 -0.01
N PRO A 116 -9.05 9.04 -1.28
CA PRO A 116 -8.01 9.86 -1.90
C PRO A 116 -8.51 11.26 -2.21
N ALA A 117 -7.64 12.27 -2.09
CA ALA A 117 -7.91 13.60 -2.62
C ALA A 117 -7.72 13.63 -4.15
N ALA A 118 -8.11 14.75 -4.79
CA ALA A 118 -8.04 14.88 -6.25
C ALA A 118 -6.64 14.64 -6.85
N HIS A 119 -5.58 14.96 -6.10
CA HIS A 119 -4.18 14.76 -6.48
C HIS A 119 -3.59 13.42 -6.02
N GLU A 120 -4.38 12.57 -5.38
CA GLU A 120 -3.96 11.26 -4.87
C GLU A 120 -4.71 10.10 -5.55
N PRO A 121 -4.10 8.91 -5.55
CA PRO A 121 -2.71 8.60 -5.25
C PRO A 121 -1.74 9.13 -6.31
N VAL A 122 -0.47 9.36 -5.92
CA VAL A 122 0.61 9.72 -6.84
C VAL A 122 1.28 8.42 -7.29
N LEU A 123 0.75 7.82 -8.34
CA LEU A 123 1.18 6.51 -8.81
C LEU A 123 2.45 6.62 -9.67
N PRO A 124 3.39 5.66 -9.52
CA PRO A 124 4.55 5.56 -10.41
C PRO A 124 4.18 4.91 -11.74
N GLU A 125 5.00 5.16 -12.78
CA GLU A 125 4.91 4.50 -14.10
C GLU A 125 6.27 3.89 -14.46
N PRO A 126 6.28 2.65 -15.03
CA PRO A 126 5.15 1.73 -15.27
C PRO A 126 4.64 1.07 -13.99
N LEU A 127 3.33 0.85 -13.87
CA LEU A 127 2.70 0.22 -12.73
C LEU A 127 2.04 -1.11 -13.13
N GLY A 128 2.53 -2.22 -12.58
CA GLY A 128 1.98 -3.54 -12.84
C GLY A 128 0.92 -3.99 -11.85
N CYS A 129 1.00 -3.51 -10.60
CA CYS A 129 0.07 -3.88 -9.53
C CYS A 129 -0.21 -2.70 -8.61
N CYS A 130 -1.47 -2.55 -8.19
CA CYS A 130 -1.91 -1.59 -7.19
C CYS A 130 -2.64 -2.34 -6.06
N VAL A 131 -2.16 -2.19 -4.84
CA VAL A 131 -2.71 -2.82 -3.63
C VAL A 131 -3.37 -1.74 -2.79
N ALA A 132 -4.70 -1.76 -2.70
CA ALA A 132 -5.44 -0.92 -1.76
C ALA A 132 -5.45 -1.57 -0.37
N VAL A 133 -4.94 -0.85 0.61
CA VAL A 133 -4.92 -1.30 2.00
C VAL A 133 -6.08 -0.63 2.75
N VAL A 134 -6.87 -1.42 3.47
CA VAL A 134 -7.93 -0.95 4.36
C VAL A 134 -7.74 -1.59 5.74
N GLY A 135 -7.81 -0.80 6.80
CA GLY A 135 -7.71 -1.31 8.17
C GLY A 135 -9.08 -1.78 8.67
N LEU A 136 -9.20 -3.05 9.01
CA LEU A 136 -10.44 -3.64 9.52
C LEU A 136 -10.85 -3.07 10.88
N ASP A 137 -9.91 -2.49 11.63
CA ASP A 137 -10.19 -1.72 12.85
C ASP A 137 -10.96 -0.41 12.60
N SER A 138 -11.22 -0.05 11.34
CA SER A 138 -12.15 1.02 10.99
C SER A 138 -13.62 0.61 11.08
N VAL A 139 -13.94 -0.68 10.94
CA VAL A 139 -15.32 -1.16 10.94
C VAL A 139 -15.97 -0.91 12.30
N GLY A 140 -17.17 -0.33 12.30
CA GLY A 140 -17.89 0.10 13.49
C GLY A 140 -17.47 1.49 14.01
N GLN A 141 -16.35 2.07 13.54
CA GLN A 141 -15.95 3.44 13.90
C GLN A 141 -16.80 4.47 13.18
N PRO A 142 -17.04 5.64 13.78
CA PRO A 142 -17.82 6.69 13.11
C PRO A 142 -17.07 7.30 11.91
N LEU A 143 -17.81 7.67 10.88
CA LEU A 143 -17.32 8.41 9.71
C LEU A 143 -17.08 9.88 10.06
N ASP A 144 -16.03 10.13 10.82
CA ASP A 144 -15.54 11.46 11.18
C ASP A 144 -14.02 11.57 10.99
N ASP A 145 -13.48 12.79 11.03
CA ASP A 145 -12.04 13.03 10.85
C ASP A 145 -11.19 12.56 12.05
N GLY A 146 -11.82 12.17 13.16
CA GLY A 146 -11.16 11.50 14.28
C GLY A 146 -10.72 10.08 13.93
N HIS A 147 -11.49 9.37 13.13
CA HIS A 147 -11.31 7.94 12.83
C HIS A 147 -10.93 7.67 11.37
N VAL A 148 -11.39 8.50 10.43
CA VAL A 148 -11.22 8.30 8.99
C VAL A 148 -10.52 9.52 8.38
N HIS A 149 -9.53 9.31 7.51
CA HIS A 149 -8.87 10.43 6.84
C HIS A 149 -9.71 10.92 5.67
N ARG A 150 -10.11 12.19 5.70
CA ARG A 150 -11.05 12.83 4.75
C ARG A 150 -12.42 12.14 4.77
N SER A 151 -13.00 12.08 5.95
CA SER A 151 -14.30 11.43 6.19
C SER A 151 -15.39 11.91 5.25
N ALA A 152 -15.45 13.20 4.92
CA ALA A 152 -16.41 13.77 3.98
C ALA A 152 -16.34 13.14 2.58
N LEU A 153 -15.13 12.81 2.09
CA LEU A 153 -14.97 12.13 0.81
C LEU A 153 -15.40 10.66 0.89
N VAL A 154 -15.19 10.01 2.05
CA VAL A 154 -15.68 8.65 2.29
C VAL A 154 -17.21 8.63 2.33
N CYS A 155 -17.83 9.57 3.06
CA CYS A 155 -19.29 9.73 3.09
C CYS A 155 -19.86 9.91 1.68
N ALA A 156 -19.28 10.80 0.88
CA ALA A 156 -19.72 11.05 -0.49
C ALA A 156 -19.59 9.79 -1.38
N ALA A 157 -18.48 9.06 -1.31
CA ALA A 157 -18.27 7.85 -2.10
C ALA A 157 -19.19 6.69 -1.67
N ALA A 158 -19.46 6.55 -0.37
CA ALA A 158 -20.29 5.48 0.18
C ALA A 158 -21.78 5.83 0.26
N GLY A 159 -22.18 7.07 -0.03
CA GLY A 159 -23.56 7.54 0.12
C GLY A 159 -24.03 7.50 1.59
N GLN A 160 -23.15 7.80 2.53
CA GLN A 160 -23.42 7.74 3.97
C GLN A 160 -23.35 9.13 4.62
N GLU A 161 -24.13 9.31 5.69
CA GLU A 161 -24.09 10.54 6.48
C GLU A 161 -22.85 10.60 7.39
N PRO A 162 -22.29 11.80 7.66
CA PRO A 162 -21.24 11.98 8.66
C PRO A 162 -21.64 11.40 10.02
N GLY A 163 -20.72 10.74 10.70
CA GLY A 163 -20.94 10.09 11.97
C GLY A 163 -21.60 8.70 11.90
N SER A 164 -22.07 8.27 10.73
CA SER A 164 -22.53 6.89 10.53
C SER A 164 -21.39 5.90 10.78
N PRO A 165 -21.65 4.66 11.21
CA PRO A 165 -20.61 3.67 11.39
C PRO A 165 -20.02 3.24 10.02
N VAL A 166 -18.71 3.05 9.97
CA VAL A 166 -18.05 2.35 8.86
C VAL A 166 -18.54 0.91 8.85
N THR A 167 -19.00 0.43 7.71
CA THR A 167 -19.50 -0.93 7.50
C THR A 167 -18.67 -1.67 6.45
N PRO A 168 -18.80 -3.00 6.31
CA PRO A 168 -18.22 -3.73 5.18
C PRO A 168 -18.63 -3.14 3.82
N ALA A 169 -19.87 -2.67 3.69
CA ALA A 169 -20.35 -2.00 2.48
C ALA A 169 -19.60 -0.67 2.20
N THR A 170 -19.24 0.08 3.24
CA THR A 170 -18.40 1.28 3.10
C THR A 170 -17.04 0.94 2.47
N LEU A 171 -16.40 -0.16 2.91
CA LEU A 171 -15.12 -0.61 2.37
C LEU A 171 -15.27 -1.02 0.90
N ALA A 172 -16.30 -1.81 0.57
CA ALA A 172 -16.57 -2.24 -0.80
C ALA A 172 -16.86 -1.05 -1.73
N CYS A 173 -17.65 -0.07 -1.28
CA CYS A 173 -17.92 1.15 -2.04
C CYS A 173 -16.62 1.93 -2.35
N LEU A 174 -15.75 2.12 -1.38
CA LEU A 174 -14.47 2.81 -1.60
C LEU A 174 -13.55 2.08 -2.59
N VAL A 175 -13.62 0.76 -2.65
CA VAL A 175 -12.85 -0.05 -3.60
C VAL A 175 -13.42 0.04 -5.01
N GLU A 176 -14.75 0.02 -5.16
CA GLU A 176 -15.43 -0.01 -6.46
C GLU A 176 -15.67 1.39 -7.04
N HIS A 177 -15.70 2.44 -6.22
CA HIS A 177 -15.99 3.81 -6.66
C HIS A 177 -14.89 4.34 -7.60
N PRO A 178 -15.21 4.98 -8.72
CA PRO A 178 -14.21 5.54 -9.65
C PRO A 178 -13.23 6.52 -8.98
N GLU A 179 -13.72 7.34 -8.05
CA GLU A 179 -12.94 8.28 -7.26
C GLU A 179 -12.45 7.68 -5.92
N GLY A 180 -12.54 6.35 -5.78
CA GLY A 180 -12.16 5.60 -4.59
C GLY A 180 -10.67 5.22 -4.57
N LEU A 181 -10.35 4.13 -3.88
CA LEU A 181 -8.96 3.77 -3.57
C LEU A 181 -8.10 3.49 -4.81
N PHE A 182 -8.69 3.08 -5.92
CA PHE A 182 -8.00 2.82 -7.18
C PHE A 182 -8.07 3.98 -8.19
N ARG A 183 -8.43 5.17 -7.72
CA ARG A 183 -8.39 6.38 -8.55
C ARG A 183 -7.03 6.52 -9.24
N ASN A 184 -7.02 6.97 -10.48
CA ASN A 184 -5.83 7.12 -11.33
C ASN A 184 -5.06 5.81 -11.60
N CYS A 185 -5.56 4.65 -11.19
CA CYS A 185 -4.89 3.39 -11.48
C CYS A 185 -4.95 3.10 -12.99
N PRO A 186 -3.81 2.88 -13.67
CA PRO A 186 -3.79 2.68 -15.12
C PRO A 186 -4.66 1.48 -15.56
N ALA A 187 -5.20 1.56 -16.78
CA ALA A 187 -5.85 0.43 -17.41
C ALA A 187 -4.85 -0.73 -17.55
N GLY A 188 -5.27 -1.95 -17.22
CA GLY A 188 -4.41 -3.14 -17.26
C GLY A 188 -3.52 -3.33 -16.01
N CYS A 189 -3.43 -2.36 -15.12
CA CYS A 189 -2.82 -2.56 -13.81
C CYS A 189 -3.67 -3.55 -12.98
N ARG A 190 -3.01 -4.55 -12.40
CA ARG A 190 -3.67 -5.49 -11.49
C ARG A 190 -4.07 -4.77 -10.20
N ARG A 191 -5.34 -4.88 -9.82
CA ARG A 191 -5.91 -4.28 -8.62
C ARG A 191 -6.17 -5.35 -7.58
N LEU A 192 -5.66 -5.15 -6.36
CA LEU A 192 -5.81 -6.06 -5.24
C LEU A 192 -6.20 -5.27 -3.99
N VAL A 193 -6.97 -5.86 -3.11
CA VAL A 193 -7.27 -5.30 -1.78
C VAL A 193 -6.60 -6.16 -0.72
N PHE A 194 -5.96 -5.51 0.24
CA PHE A 194 -5.49 -6.11 1.47
C PHE A 194 -6.23 -5.51 2.67
N ALA A 195 -7.18 -6.26 3.20
CA ALA A 195 -7.90 -5.94 4.43
C ALA A 195 -7.01 -6.32 5.62
N ASN A 196 -6.30 -5.32 6.16
CA ASN A 196 -5.29 -5.47 7.19
C ASN A 196 -5.91 -5.44 8.61
N LYS A 197 -5.16 -5.93 9.61
CA LYS A 197 -5.58 -6.05 11.02
C LYS A 197 -6.74 -7.05 11.18
N GLY A 198 -6.64 -8.17 10.48
CA GLY A 198 -7.59 -9.28 10.53
C GLY A 198 -7.58 -10.07 11.85
N ASP A 199 -6.71 -9.72 12.78
CA ASP A 199 -6.54 -10.34 14.11
C ASP A 199 -7.57 -9.86 15.14
N GLY A 200 -8.36 -8.84 14.83
CA GLY A 200 -9.43 -8.35 15.69
C GLY A 200 -10.69 -9.23 15.67
N PRO A 201 -11.51 -9.21 16.74
CA PRO A 201 -12.78 -9.92 16.77
C PRO A 201 -13.70 -9.53 15.62
N GLY A 202 -14.25 -10.49 14.87
CA GLY A 202 -15.16 -10.27 13.74
C GLY A 202 -14.51 -9.63 12.50
N ALA A 203 -13.19 -9.38 12.52
CA ALA A 203 -12.50 -8.69 11.42
C ALA A 203 -12.54 -9.49 10.11
N LEU A 204 -12.34 -10.81 10.17
CA LEU A 204 -12.40 -11.67 8.99
C LEU A 204 -13.82 -11.80 8.41
N ASP A 205 -14.84 -11.79 9.27
CA ASP A 205 -16.24 -11.80 8.81
C ASP A 205 -16.57 -10.50 8.07
N ALA A 206 -16.18 -9.36 8.63
CA ALA A 206 -16.34 -8.05 8.00
C ALA A 206 -15.57 -7.95 6.66
N ALA A 207 -14.35 -8.48 6.60
CA ALA A 207 -13.57 -8.54 5.36
C ALA A 207 -14.24 -9.44 4.30
N SER A 208 -14.77 -10.59 4.71
CA SER A 208 -15.48 -11.53 3.84
C SER A 208 -16.75 -10.92 3.29
N GLU A 209 -17.53 -10.21 4.12
CA GLU A 209 -18.72 -9.47 3.69
C GLU A 209 -18.36 -8.36 2.68
N ALA A 210 -17.34 -7.55 2.96
CA ALA A 210 -16.87 -6.52 2.04
C ALA A 210 -16.41 -7.11 0.70
N ALA A 211 -15.67 -8.21 0.74
CA ALA A 211 -15.22 -8.92 -0.46
C ALA A 211 -16.38 -9.50 -1.29
N ALA A 212 -17.45 -9.97 -0.65
CA ALA A 212 -18.64 -10.47 -1.33
C ALA A 212 -19.44 -9.36 -2.03
N LEU A 213 -19.39 -8.13 -1.52
CA LEU A 213 -20.02 -6.96 -2.12
C LEU A 213 -19.19 -6.36 -3.26
N SER A 214 -17.88 -6.65 -3.31
CA SER A 214 -16.96 -6.17 -4.35
C SER A 214 -16.82 -7.20 -5.46
N ARG A 215 -17.02 -6.79 -6.72
CA ARG A 215 -17.11 -7.72 -7.86
C ARG A 215 -15.91 -7.64 -8.82
N SER A 216 -15.16 -6.54 -8.79
CA SER A 216 -14.14 -6.25 -9.80
C SER A 216 -12.71 -6.52 -9.33
N VAL A 217 -12.49 -6.77 -8.03
CA VAL A 217 -11.16 -6.78 -7.42
C VAL A 217 -10.94 -8.04 -6.58
N ALA A 218 -9.70 -8.52 -6.56
CA ALA A 218 -9.29 -9.63 -5.71
C ALA A 218 -9.02 -9.14 -4.28
N TRP A 219 -9.59 -9.83 -3.27
CA TRP A 219 -9.46 -9.47 -1.86
C TRP A 219 -8.67 -10.50 -1.07
N PHE A 220 -7.77 -9.99 -0.24
CA PHE A 220 -7.08 -10.71 0.82
C PHE A 220 -7.42 -10.08 2.15
N ALA A 221 -7.45 -10.88 3.22
CA ALA A 221 -7.44 -10.39 4.59
C ALA A 221 -6.23 -10.93 5.34
N GLY A 222 -5.75 -10.19 6.34
CA GLY A 222 -4.61 -10.64 7.12
C GLY A 222 -4.13 -9.65 8.15
N SER A 223 -2.96 -9.93 8.71
CA SER A 223 -2.23 -9.04 9.61
C SER A 223 -0.82 -8.85 9.09
N ALA A 224 -0.54 -7.67 8.54
CA ALA A 224 0.79 -7.33 8.06
C ALA A 224 1.83 -7.32 9.20
N ALA A 225 1.40 -6.98 10.42
CA ALA A 225 2.28 -6.97 11.59
C ALA A 225 2.63 -8.39 12.06
N GLN A 226 1.70 -9.35 11.92
CA GLN A 226 1.90 -10.76 12.28
C GLN A 226 2.35 -11.63 11.11
N GLY A 227 2.38 -11.08 9.89
CA GLY A 227 2.94 -11.71 8.71
C GLY A 227 2.09 -12.83 8.11
N TRP A 228 0.76 -12.77 8.21
CA TRP A 228 -0.14 -13.75 7.60
C TRP A 228 -1.22 -13.10 6.72
N CYS A 229 -1.71 -13.85 5.73
CA CYS A 229 -2.88 -13.47 4.94
C CYS A 229 -3.65 -14.69 4.43
N VAL A 230 -4.92 -14.48 4.11
CA VAL A 230 -5.81 -15.46 3.49
C VAL A 230 -6.52 -14.83 2.28
N PRO A 231 -6.73 -15.57 1.19
CA PRO A 231 -7.50 -15.11 0.05
C PRO A 231 -9.01 -15.19 0.37
N LEU A 232 -9.75 -14.11 0.09
CA LEU A 232 -11.20 -14.05 0.29
C LEU A 232 -12.00 -14.25 -0.99
N THR A 233 -11.37 -14.12 -2.16
CA THR A 233 -12.04 -14.25 -3.47
C THR A 233 -11.29 -15.26 -4.36
N ALA A 234 -12.00 -15.83 -5.33
CA ALA A 234 -11.35 -16.72 -6.32
C ALA A 234 -10.24 -15.99 -7.12
N GLY A 235 -10.38 -14.67 -7.32
CA GLY A 235 -9.33 -13.84 -7.91
C GLY A 235 -8.09 -13.76 -7.05
N ALA A 236 -8.23 -13.65 -5.73
CA ALA A 236 -7.13 -13.66 -4.77
C ALA A 236 -6.45 -15.04 -4.72
N GLN A 237 -7.21 -16.11 -4.72
CA GLN A 237 -6.66 -17.48 -4.78
C GLN A 237 -5.73 -17.66 -5.99
N ARG A 238 -6.13 -17.18 -7.17
CA ARG A 238 -5.29 -17.22 -8.36
C ARG A 238 -4.07 -16.30 -8.28
N ALA A 239 -4.18 -15.17 -7.56
CA ALA A 239 -3.11 -14.22 -7.42
C ALA A 239 -2.00 -14.67 -6.44
N LEU A 240 -2.25 -15.65 -5.56
CA LEU A 240 -1.25 -16.17 -4.62
C LEU A 240 0.00 -16.74 -5.31
N GLY A 241 -0.12 -17.27 -6.53
CA GLY A 241 1.02 -17.72 -7.33
C GLY A 241 1.79 -16.61 -8.05
N MET A 242 1.42 -15.34 -7.86
CA MET A 242 1.92 -14.19 -8.63
C MET A 242 2.50 -13.10 -7.70
N GLU A 243 3.51 -12.39 -8.18
CA GLU A 243 4.02 -11.20 -7.47
C GLU A 243 2.92 -10.14 -7.26
N PRO A 244 2.88 -9.44 -6.13
CA PRO A 244 3.83 -9.48 -5.00
C PRO A 244 3.47 -10.48 -3.89
N PHE A 245 2.44 -11.32 -4.06
CA PHE A 245 1.90 -12.19 -3.01
C PHE A 245 2.38 -13.64 -3.09
N ARG A 246 3.24 -13.96 -4.05
CA ARG A 246 3.73 -15.33 -4.30
C ARG A 246 4.34 -16.00 -3.05
N ASP A 247 5.02 -15.22 -2.24
CA ASP A 247 5.79 -15.70 -1.09
C ASP A 247 5.11 -15.39 0.25
N LEU A 248 3.82 -14.99 0.25
CA LEU A 248 3.07 -14.82 1.49
C LEU A 248 2.66 -16.19 2.06
N PRO A 249 2.78 -16.41 3.37
CA PRO A 249 2.21 -17.58 4.02
C PRO A 249 0.68 -17.46 4.02
N CYS A 250 0.02 -18.48 3.57
CA CYS A 250 -1.40 -18.69 3.67
C CYS A 250 -1.69 -19.75 4.73
#